data_3ffdd1f44665b04a7d5058bc4ddbf89f
#
_entry.id   3ffdd1f44665b04a7d5058bc4ddbf89f
#
_cell.length_a   1.000
_cell.length_b   1.000
_cell.length_c   1.000
_cell.angle_alpha   90.00
_cell.angle_beta   90.00
_cell.angle_gamma   90.00
#
_symmetry.space_group_name_H-M   'P 1'
#
loop_
_entity.id
_entity.type
_entity.pdbx_description
1 polymer ?
#
loop_
_entity_poly.entity_id
_entity_poly.type
_entity_poly.pdbx_seq_one_letter_code
_entity_poly.pdbx_strand_id
1 'polypeptide(L)'
;VHADLLRESAADPGNDHRLGANEAPPAIISIFLGEQLQDVVEQLLSTGEATHSLNGGKLQTGVTTLPDLTKDATDRNRTSPFAFTGNKFEFRMVGSRDSIAGPNVVLNTIVAEAFAEACDVLEKADDFDTAVHSLIKEYLTDHQRIIFNGNGYSDEWVAEAEKRGLPNIKSMVEAIPALTTDKAVELFGKFSVFTKAELESRAEIKYENYAKAINIEAKAMIDIAAKQIIPAVVKYTKELADTVLAVKEAGADASVQAEMLADISGLLTETKAALKKLEAVTEEAAGKEEGKVQSEFYHFSVVPAMEGLR
;
A
#
# COMPACT_ATOMS: atom_id res chain seq x y z
N VAL A 1 -3.70 -0.45 -17.52
CA VAL A 1 -4.25 -1.76 -17.90
C VAL A 1 -4.04 -2.77 -16.77
N HIS A 2 -2.82 -2.97 -16.26
CA HIS A 2 -2.44 -4.00 -15.28
C HIS A 2 -2.15 -3.48 -13.86
N ALA A 3 -2.83 -2.42 -13.44
CA ALA A 3 -2.60 -1.81 -12.11
C ALA A 3 -2.94 -2.77 -10.96
N ASP A 4 -3.97 -3.57 -11.10
CA ASP A 4 -4.39 -4.62 -10.18
C ASP A 4 -3.31 -5.70 -9.99
N LEU A 5 -2.77 -6.21 -11.09
CA LEU A 5 -1.71 -7.21 -11.08
C LEU A 5 -0.39 -6.64 -10.52
N LEU A 6 -0.06 -5.39 -10.85
CA LEU A 6 1.11 -4.73 -10.28
C LEU A 6 0.95 -4.49 -8.77
N ARG A 7 -0.25 -4.11 -8.30
CA ARG A 7 -0.54 -4.00 -6.87
C ARG A 7 -0.43 -5.37 -6.19
N GLU A 8 -0.95 -6.43 -6.82
CA GLU A 8 -0.86 -7.79 -6.31
C GLU A 8 0.60 -8.24 -6.13
N SER A 9 1.48 -7.88 -7.05
CA SER A 9 2.90 -8.26 -7.01
C SER A 9 3.64 -7.77 -5.76
N ALA A 10 3.13 -6.72 -5.10
CA ALA A 10 3.63 -6.18 -3.85
C ALA A 10 2.72 -6.50 -2.64
N ALA A 11 1.81 -7.47 -2.79
CA ALA A 11 0.90 -7.87 -1.73
C ALA A 11 1.58 -8.82 -0.73
N ASP A 12 1.63 -8.39 0.52
CA ASP A 12 2.16 -9.10 1.68
C ASP A 12 1.39 -8.66 2.94
N PRO A 13 1.16 -9.54 3.94
CA PRO A 13 0.47 -9.16 5.18
C PRO A 13 1.09 -7.94 5.86
N GLY A 14 2.41 -7.82 5.86
CA GLY A 14 3.12 -6.65 6.41
C GLY A 14 2.88 -5.37 5.62
N ASN A 15 2.61 -5.46 4.32
CA ASN A 15 2.26 -4.32 3.48
C ASN A 15 0.84 -3.79 3.74
N ASP A 16 -0.07 -4.62 4.21
CA ASP A 16 -1.43 -4.19 4.57
C ASP A 16 -1.39 -3.15 5.71
N HIS A 17 -0.43 -3.27 6.63
CA HIS A 17 -0.22 -2.30 7.71
C HIS A 17 0.56 -1.04 7.26
N ARG A 18 1.30 -1.11 6.15
CA ARG A 18 2.17 -0.04 5.69
C ARG A 18 1.51 0.86 4.64
N LEU A 19 0.81 0.28 3.66
CA LEU A 19 0.18 1.03 2.58
C LEU A 19 -1.01 1.85 3.07
N GLY A 20 -0.99 3.15 2.80
CA GLY A 20 -2.01 4.09 3.28
C GLY A 20 -1.81 4.55 4.73
N ALA A 21 -0.68 4.17 5.36
CA ALA A 21 -0.27 4.66 6.68
C ALA A 21 0.68 5.87 6.56
N ASN A 22 1.27 6.31 7.69
CA ASN A 22 2.03 7.56 7.75
C ASN A 22 3.28 7.63 6.85
N GLU A 23 3.86 6.50 6.47
CA GLU A 23 5.14 6.44 5.73
C GLU A 23 5.03 5.81 4.35
N ALA A 24 3.85 5.42 3.92
CA ALA A 24 3.62 4.84 2.61
C ALA A 24 2.34 5.37 1.96
N PRO A 25 2.35 5.56 0.62
CA PRO A 25 1.17 5.99 -0.10
C PRO A 25 0.06 4.93 -0.02
N PRO A 26 -1.21 5.30 -0.30
CA PRO A 26 -2.31 4.36 -0.41
C PRO A 26 -2.04 3.32 -1.52
N ALA A 27 -2.76 2.22 -1.47
CA ALA A 27 -2.62 1.08 -2.39
C ALA A 27 -3.20 1.37 -3.80
N ILE A 28 -2.93 2.57 -4.31
CA ILE A 28 -3.36 3.05 -5.62
C ILE A 28 -2.15 3.13 -6.53
N ILE A 29 -2.17 2.43 -7.65
CA ILE A 29 -1.12 2.56 -8.65
C ILE A 29 -1.32 3.85 -9.42
N SER A 30 -0.38 4.78 -9.26
CA SER A 30 -0.27 6.03 -10.03
C SER A 30 1.18 6.30 -10.40
N ILE A 31 1.40 7.11 -11.42
CA ILE A 31 2.73 7.46 -11.92
C ILE A 31 2.98 8.94 -11.67
N PHE A 32 4.09 9.22 -11.01
CA PHE A 32 4.63 10.57 -10.87
C PHE A 32 5.66 10.83 -11.99
N LEU A 33 5.50 11.93 -12.70
CA LEU A 33 6.40 12.34 -13.78
C LEU A 33 7.31 13.53 -13.38
N GLY A 34 6.86 14.38 -12.48
CA GLY A 34 7.47 15.66 -12.16
C GLY A 34 7.08 16.76 -13.17
N GLU A 35 7.37 18.02 -12.81
CA GLU A 35 6.91 19.18 -13.59
C GLU A 35 7.49 19.21 -15.00
N GLN A 36 8.76 18.83 -15.18
CA GLN A 36 9.44 18.89 -16.46
C GLN A 36 8.84 17.91 -17.48
N LEU A 37 8.65 16.65 -17.08
CA LEU A 37 8.10 15.64 -17.99
C LEU A 37 6.60 15.82 -18.18
N GLN A 38 5.89 16.32 -17.17
CA GLN A 38 4.48 16.68 -17.28
C GLN A 38 4.26 17.77 -18.33
N ASP A 39 5.07 18.81 -18.35
CA ASP A 39 5.02 19.87 -19.39
C ASP A 39 5.20 19.30 -20.80
N VAL A 40 6.16 18.40 -20.98
CA VAL A 40 6.37 17.70 -22.26
C VAL A 40 5.14 16.88 -22.66
N VAL A 41 4.55 16.14 -21.71
CA VAL A 41 3.33 15.36 -21.94
C VAL A 41 2.16 16.25 -22.34
N GLU A 42 1.97 17.37 -21.68
CA GLU A 42 0.90 18.33 -22.00
C GLU A 42 1.07 18.96 -23.39
N GLN A 43 2.30 19.26 -23.79
CA GLN A 43 2.58 19.71 -25.15
C GLN A 43 2.23 18.63 -26.18
N LEU A 44 2.64 17.39 -25.96
CA LEU A 44 2.34 16.27 -26.85
C LEU A 44 0.83 16.03 -26.98
N LEU A 45 0.09 16.11 -25.89
CA LEU A 45 -1.36 15.95 -25.88
C LEU A 45 -2.08 17.09 -26.64
N SER A 46 -1.63 18.34 -26.46
CA SER A 46 -2.28 19.52 -27.02
C SER A 46 -1.93 19.77 -28.48
N THR A 47 -0.64 19.75 -28.84
CA THR A 47 -0.14 20.10 -30.16
C THR A 47 0.36 18.93 -31.00
N GLY A 48 0.65 17.79 -30.34
CA GLY A 48 1.27 16.62 -30.97
C GLY A 48 2.80 16.66 -30.98
N GLU A 49 3.41 17.78 -30.62
CA GLU A 49 4.86 17.96 -30.62
C GLU A 49 5.30 18.68 -29.33
N ALA A 50 6.45 18.29 -28.77
CA ALA A 50 7.10 18.99 -27.69
C ALA A 50 8.16 19.95 -28.24
N THR A 51 7.94 21.25 -28.11
CA THR A 51 8.81 22.30 -28.66
C THR A 51 9.84 22.82 -27.67
N HIS A 52 9.64 22.58 -26.38
CA HIS A 52 10.54 22.99 -25.30
C HIS A 52 10.45 22.04 -24.10
N SER A 53 11.38 22.19 -23.19
CA SER A 53 11.37 21.50 -21.89
C SER A 53 11.68 22.52 -20.80
N LEU A 54 10.96 22.40 -19.67
CA LEU A 54 11.23 23.25 -18.51
C LEU A 54 12.64 22.97 -17.98
N ASN A 55 13.45 24.01 -17.91
CA ASN A 55 14.74 23.94 -17.21
C ASN A 55 14.53 24.36 -15.75
N GLY A 56 15.13 23.65 -14.81
CA GLY A 56 15.02 23.94 -13.37
C GLY A 56 15.46 25.34 -12.93
N GLY A 57 15.99 26.13 -13.86
CA GLY A 57 16.48 27.48 -13.61
C GLY A 57 17.75 27.50 -12.76
N LYS A 58 18.18 28.71 -12.40
CA LYS A 58 19.34 28.92 -11.52
C LYS A 58 18.87 29.27 -10.11
N LEU A 59 19.49 28.67 -9.12
CA LEU A 59 19.32 29.07 -7.74
C LEU A 59 20.19 30.32 -7.49
N GLN A 60 19.56 31.48 -7.38
CA GLN A 60 20.22 32.70 -6.97
C GLN A 60 20.31 32.73 -5.45
N THR A 61 21.52 32.58 -4.92
CA THR A 61 21.75 32.57 -3.48
C THR A 61 21.73 33.98 -2.85
N GLY A 62 21.69 35.02 -3.70
CA GLY A 62 21.79 36.42 -3.25
C GLY A 62 23.20 36.84 -2.78
N VAL A 63 24.16 35.93 -2.87
CA VAL A 63 25.56 36.17 -2.45
C VAL A 63 26.43 36.21 -3.71
N THR A 64 27.04 37.36 -3.98
CA THR A 64 27.82 37.63 -5.19
C THR A 64 29.09 36.79 -5.34
N THR A 65 29.54 36.16 -4.27
CA THR A 65 30.76 35.32 -4.23
C THR A 65 30.47 33.83 -4.50
N LEU A 66 29.20 33.39 -4.53
CA LEU A 66 28.85 32.02 -4.86
C LEU A 66 28.45 31.93 -6.33
N PRO A 67 28.91 30.86 -7.03
CA PRO A 67 28.46 30.64 -8.40
C PRO A 67 26.96 30.33 -8.45
N ASP A 68 26.33 30.69 -9.56
CA ASP A 68 24.97 30.25 -9.84
C ASP A 68 24.91 28.73 -9.86
N LEU A 69 24.04 28.14 -9.02
CA LEU A 69 23.79 26.70 -9.01
C LEU A 69 22.58 26.38 -9.88
N THR A 70 22.73 25.44 -10.78
CA THR A 70 21.59 24.93 -11.54
C THR A 70 20.66 24.20 -10.57
N LYS A 71 19.40 24.59 -10.54
CA LYS A 71 18.38 23.81 -9.80
C LYS A 71 18.26 22.44 -10.43
N ASP A 72 18.32 21.42 -9.60
CA ASP A 72 17.91 20.08 -10.01
C ASP A 72 16.40 20.11 -10.26
N ALA A 73 15.97 19.85 -11.49
CA ALA A 73 14.57 19.78 -11.87
C ALA A 73 13.94 18.41 -11.54
N THR A 74 14.73 17.48 -11.03
CA THR A 74 14.23 16.18 -10.58
C THR A 74 13.56 16.33 -9.22
N ASP A 75 12.23 16.28 -9.23
CA ASP A 75 11.48 16.25 -7.98
C ASP A 75 11.55 14.84 -7.36
N ARG A 76 11.93 14.77 -6.11
CA ARG A 76 11.88 13.55 -5.31
C ARG A 76 10.52 13.42 -4.65
N ASN A 77 9.48 13.14 -5.43
CA ASN A 77 8.20 12.81 -4.82
C ASN A 77 8.27 11.46 -4.10
N ARG A 78 8.24 11.51 -2.76
CA ARG A 78 8.22 10.31 -1.91
C ARG A 78 6.82 9.71 -1.74
N THR A 79 5.80 10.41 -2.21
CA THR A 79 4.39 10.04 -2.01
C THR A 79 3.81 9.22 -3.16
N SER A 80 4.57 9.02 -4.25
CA SER A 80 4.14 8.21 -5.38
C SER A 80 4.64 6.76 -5.26
N PRO A 81 3.80 5.76 -5.52
CA PRO A 81 4.20 4.36 -5.56
C PRO A 81 5.05 4.01 -6.78
N PHE A 82 4.96 4.79 -7.86
CA PHE A 82 5.71 4.58 -9.09
C PHE A 82 6.14 5.95 -9.65
N ALA A 83 7.42 6.28 -9.54
CA ALA A 83 7.91 7.62 -9.81
C ALA A 83 9.04 7.66 -10.83
N PHE A 84 8.98 8.63 -11.75
CA PHE A 84 10.11 9.02 -12.58
C PHE A 84 11.11 9.84 -11.76
N THR A 85 12.38 9.44 -11.81
CA THR A 85 13.46 10.07 -11.03
C THR A 85 14.56 10.68 -11.91
N GLY A 86 14.14 11.25 -13.03
CA GLY A 86 15.01 11.96 -13.98
C GLY A 86 15.55 11.08 -15.13
N ASN A 87 15.88 9.83 -14.89
CA ASN A 87 16.39 8.91 -15.91
C ASN A 87 15.87 7.47 -15.80
N LYS A 88 15.01 7.20 -14.82
CA LYS A 88 14.42 5.89 -14.56
C LYS A 88 13.10 6.02 -13.84
N PHE A 89 12.31 4.94 -13.85
CA PHE A 89 11.15 4.78 -12.99
C PHE A 89 11.49 3.90 -11.81
N GLU A 90 10.98 4.25 -10.64
CA GLU A 90 11.12 3.47 -9.41
C GLU A 90 9.75 3.00 -8.93
N PHE A 91 9.55 1.69 -8.83
CA PHE A 91 8.39 1.09 -8.17
C PHE A 91 8.69 0.90 -6.68
N ARG A 92 7.89 1.53 -5.81
CA ARG A 92 8.20 1.70 -4.38
C ARG A 92 7.23 1.02 -3.43
N MET A 93 6.35 0.16 -3.93
CA MET A 93 5.33 -0.50 -3.09
C MET A 93 5.83 -1.71 -2.33
N VAL A 94 6.96 -2.30 -2.74
CA VAL A 94 7.48 -3.54 -2.15
C VAL A 94 7.91 -3.31 -0.70
N GLY A 95 7.47 -4.17 0.21
CA GLY A 95 7.87 -4.15 1.61
C GLY A 95 9.33 -4.56 1.80
N SER A 96 9.96 -4.13 2.91
CA SER A 96 11.37 -4.38 3.18
C SER A 96 11.73 -5.86 3.39
N ARG A 97 10.74 -6.69 3.73
CA ARG A 97 10.87 -8.15 3.92
C ARG A 97 10.57 -8.95 2.67
N ASP A 98 10.00 -8.31 1.65
CA ASP A 98 9.44 -9.00 0.50
C ASP A 98 10.49 -9.23 -0.58
N SER A 99 10.31 -10.31 -1.32
CA SER A 99 11.11 -10.57 -2.52
C SER A 99 10.69 -9.63 -3.65
N ILE A 100 11.65 -9.03 -4.32
CA ILE A 100 11.41 -8.25 -5.55
C ILE A 100 11.13 -9.12 -6.77
N ALA A 101 11.15 -10.44 -6.65
CA ALA A 101 10.94 -11.35 -7.79
C ALA A 101 9.54 -11.18 -8.39
N GLY A 102 8.49 -11.12 -7.55
CA GLY A 102 7.12 -10.91 -8.01
C GLY A 102 6.96 -9.63 -8.83
N PRO A 103 7.28 -8.45 -8.25
CA PRO A 103 7.25 -7.19 -8.98
C PRO A 103 8.08 -7.19 -10.27
N ASN A 104 9.27 -7.78 -10.26
CA ASN A 104 10.11 -7.84 -11.46
C ASN A 104 9.48 -8.71 -12.56
N VAL A 105 8.91 -9.86 -12.21
CA VAL A 105 8.21 -10.73 -13.18
C VAL A 105 7.02 -9.97 -13.80
N VAL A 106 6.17 -9.36 -12.96
CA VAL A 106 5.01 -8.61 -13.43
C VAL A 106 5.44 -7.43 -14.31
N LEU A 107 6.36 -6.58 -13.84
CA LEU A 107 6.82 -5.41 -14.58
C LEU A 107 7.43 -5.79 -15.95
N ASN A 108 8.31 -6.79 -15.98
CA ASN A 108 8.92 -7.23 -17.25
C ASN A 108 7.87 -7.76 -18.21
N THR A 109 6.87 -8.50 -17.72
CA THR A 109 5.85 -9.10 -18.60
C THR A 109 4.89 -8.04 -19.15
N ILE A 110 4.40 -7.09 -18.32
CA ILE A 110 3.52 -6.00 -18.81
C ILE A 110 4.24 -5.03 -19.74
N VAL A 111 5.54 -4.81 -19.53
CA VAL A 111 6.36 -4.00 -20.45
C VAL A 111 6.60 -4.74 -21.76
N ALA A 112 6.84 -6.06 -21.71
CA ALA A 112 6.95 -6.87 -22.93
C ALA A 112 5.66 -6.86 -23.75
N GLU A 113 4.50 -6.88 -23.10
CA GLU A 113 3.20 -6.75 -23.78
C GLU A 113 3.07 -5.39 -24.46
N ALA A 114 3.34 -4.30 -23.74
CA ALA A 114 3.26 -2.95 -24.32
C ALA A 114 4.22 -2.76 -25.49
N PHE A 115 5.43 -3.33 -25.44
CA PHE A 115 6.34 -3.30 -26.56
C PHE A 115 5.86 -4.18 -27.74
N ALA A 116 5.28 -5.34 -27.48
CA ALA A 116 4.73 -6.17 -28.56
C ALA A 116 3.59 -5.44 -29.29
N GLU A 117 2.68 -4.80 -28.56
CA GLU A 117 1.62 -3.97 -29.14
C GLU A 117 2.18 -2.79 -29.96
N ALA A 118 3.19 -2.10 -29.42
CA ALA A 118 3.87 -1.03 -30.14
C ALA A 118 4.55 -1.54 -31.44
N CYS A 119 5.23 -2.68 -31.38
CA CYS A 119 5.86 -3.29 -32.56
C CYS A 119 4.82 -3.64 -33.63
N ASP A 120 3.68 -4.21 -33.25
CA ASP A 120 2.60 -4.54 -34.17
C ASP A 120 2.09 -3.34 -34.99
N VAL A 121 2.16 -2.13 -34.42
CA VAL A 121 1.80 -0.88 -35.09
C VAL A 121 2.97 -0.35 -35.93
N LEU A 122 4.16 -0.28 -35.32
CA LEU A 122 5.32 0.38 -35.93
C LEU A 122 5.91 -0.40 -37.12
N GLU A 123 5.86 -1.75 -37.10
CA GLU A 123 6.34 -2.59 -38.21
C GLU A 123 5.49 -2.45 -39.48
N LYS A 124 4.25 -1.97 -39.34
CA LYS A 124 3.31 -1.77 -40.48
C LYS A 124 3.28 -0.34 -40.97
N ALA A 125 4.03 0.56 -40.35
CA ALA A 125 4.00 1.98 -40.69
C ALA A 125 4.87 2.30 -41.86
N ASP A 126 4.35 3.11 -42.81
CA ASP A 126 5.10 3.62 -43.95
C ASP A 126 6.12 4.70 -43.54
N ASP A 127 5.79 5.49 -42.51
CA ASP A 127 6.64 6.49 -41.88
C ASP A 127 6.76 6.21 -40.39
N PHE A 128 7.92 5.70 -40.01
CA PHE A 128 8.20 5.27 -38.66
C PHE A 128 8.13 6.41 -37.64
N ASP A 129 8.71 7.56 -37.94
CA ASP A 129 8.77 8.69 -36.98
C ASP A 129 7.38 9.27 -36.73
N THR A 130 6.57 9.42 -37.75
CA THR A 130 5.17 9.85 -37.62
C THR A 130 4.34 8.83 -36.82
N ALA A 131 4.55 7.54 -37.05
CA ALA A 131 3.86 6.49 -36.35
C ALA A 131 4.23 6.46 -34.86
N VAL A 132 5.51 6.64 -34.51
CA VAL A 132 5.96 6.75 -33.10
C VAL A 132 5.29 7.91 -32.39
N HIS A 133 5.27 9.11 -32.99
CA HIS A 133 4.62 10.26 -32.38
C HIS A 133 3.12 10.06 -32.19
N SER A 134 2.46 9.45 -33.17
CA SER A 134 1.02 9.13 -33.10
C SER A 134 0.73 8.12 -32.00
N LEU A 135 1.52 7.06 -31.88
CA LEU A 135 1.38 6.02 -30.85
C LEU A 135 1.62 6.57 -29.44
N ILE A 136 2.64 7.42 -29.26
CA ILE A 136 2.90 8.09 -27.97
C ILE A 136 1.70 8.96 -27.59
N LYS A 137 1.16 9.74 -28.52
CA LYS A 137 -0.01 10.58 -28.27
C LYS A 137 -1.24 9.75 -27.90
N GLU A 138 -1.48 8.64 -28.58
CA GLU A 138 -2.56 7.70 -28.28
C GLU A 138 -2.42 7.14 -26.85
N TYR A 139 -1.26 6.57 -26.51
CA TYR A 139 -1.02 6.02 -25.16
C TYR A 139 -1.16 7.07 -24.06
N LEU A 140 -0.66 8.26 -24.27
CA LEU A 140 -0.79 9.35 -23.30
C LEU A 140 -2.25 9.79 -23.15
N THR A 141 -3.02 9.83 -24.24
CA THR A 141 -4.44 10.18 -24.20
C THR A 141 -5.25 9.14 -23.43
N ASP A 142 -5.03 7.87 -23.71
CA ASP A 142 -5.82 6.77 -23.11
C ASP A 142 -5.48 6.52 -21.65
N HIS A 143 -4.24 6.83 -21.25
CA HIS A 143 -3.71 6.47 -19.94
C HIS A 143 -3.37 7.66 -19.03
N GLN A 144 -3.64 8.91 -19.44
CA GLN A 144 -3.36 10.10 -18.61
C GLN A 144 -3.96 10.04 -17.20
N ARG A 145 -5.05 9.29 -17.01
CA ARG A 145 -5.71 9.13 -15.70
C ARG A 145 -4.81 8.56 -14.60
N ILE A 146 -3.75 7.83 -14.97
CA ILE A 146 -2.80 7.25 -14.02
C ILE A 146 -1.73 8.25 -13.57
N ILE A 147 -1.54 9.36 -14.30
CA ILE A 147 -0.52 10.37 -14.00
C ILE A 147 -1.01 11.26 -12.88
N PHE A 148 -0.22 11.33 -11.80
CA PHE A 148 -0.50 12.18 -10.65
C PHE A 148 0.78 12.73 -10.05
N ASN A 149 0.93 14.06 -10.09
CA ASN A 149 2.11 14.78 -9.60
C ASN A 149 1.90 15.46 -8.23
N GLY A 150 0.75 15.20 -7.58
CA GLY A 150 0.41 15.78 -6.28
C GLY A 150 0.87 14.95 -5.08
N ASN A 151 0.33 15.30 -3.92
CA ASN A 151 0.58 14.58 -2.67
C ASN A 151 -0.24 13.28 -2.61
N GLY A 152 0.42 12.14 -2.79
CA GLY A 152 -0.20 10.81 -2.75
C GLY A 152 -0.73 10.37 -1.38
N TYR A 153 -0.40 11.09 -0.29
CA TYR A 153 -0.92 10.77 1.07
C TYR A 153 -2.26 11.44 1.37
N SER A 154 -2.73 12.36 0.53
CA SER A 154 -3.92 13.12 0.85
C SER A 154 -5.22 12.35 0.58
N ASP A 155 -6.24 12.61 1.42
CA ASP A 155 -7.58 12.04 1.23
C ASP A 155 -8.24 12.53 -0.08
N GLU A 156 -7.90 13.73 -0.52
CA GLU A 156 -8.33 14.29 -1.80
C GLU A 156 -7.82 13.44 -2.97
N TRP A 157 -6.60 12.89 -2.86
CA TRP A 157 -6.09 11.97 -3.87
C TRP A 157 -6.89 10.67 -3.91
N VAL A 158 -7.23 10.09 -2.76
CA VAL A 158 -8.05 8.87 -2.72
C VAL A 158 -9.39 9.09 -3.42
N ALA A 159 -10.07 10.21 -3.13
CA ALA A 159 -11.32 10.57 -3.76
C ALA A 159 -11.19 10.86 -5.27
N GLU A 160 -10.10 11.50 -5.68
CA GLU A 160 -9.82 11.77 -7.09
C GLU A 160 -9.47 10.49 -7.87
N ALA A 161 -8.70 9.57 -7.27
CA ALA A 161 -8.37 8.29 -7.87
C ALA A 161 -9.62 7.43 -8.12
N GLU A 162 -10.58 7.44 -7.19
CA GLU A 162 -11.87 6.78 -7.36
C GLU A 162 -12.64 7.36 -8.55
N LYS A 163 -12.72 8.69 -8.69
CA LYS A 163 -13.35 9.35 -9.86
C LYS A 163 -12.65 8.98 -11.17
N ARG A 164 -11.34 8.80 -11.16
CA ARG A 164 -10.56 8.35 -12.33
C ARG A 164 -10.69 6.86 -12.61
N GLY A 165 -11.40 6.10 -11.77
CA GLY A 165 -11.55 4.66 -11.89
C GLY A 165 -10.25 3.90 -11.61
N LEU A 166 -9.39 4.44 -10.74
CA LEU A 166 -8.17 3.77 -10.30
C LEU A 166 -8.49 2.91 -9.06
N PRO A 167 -8.15 1.62 -9.05
CA PRO A 167 -8.45 0.75 -7.92
C PRO A 167 -7.56 1.10 -6.71
N ASN A 168 -8.18 1.10 -5.52
CA ASN A 168 -7.49 1.19 -4.23
C ASN A 168 -7.62 -0.17 -3.52
N ILE A 169 -6.71 -1.09 -3.81
CA ILE A 169 -6.72 -2.46 -3.28
C ILE A 169 -5.91 -2.46 -1.99
N LYS A 170 -6.60 -2.36 -0.85
CA LYS A 170 -5.96 -2.09 0.45
C LYS A 170 -5.24 -3.30 1.03
N SER A 171 -5.77 -4.50 0.85
CA SER A 171 -5.24 -5.71 1.48
C SER A 171 -4.67 -6.72 0.49
N MET A 172 -3.83 -7.62 1.01
CA MET A 172 -3.31 -8.76 0.26
C MET A 172 -4.45 -9.69 -0.19
N VAL A 173 -5.42 -9.95 0.68
CA VAL A 173 -6.57 -10.83 0.37
C VAL A 173 -7.38 -10.30 -0.82
N GLU A 174 -7.59 -8.99 -0.88
CA GLU A 174 -8.27 -8.33 -1.99
C GLU A 174 -7.42 -8.28 -3.28
N ALA A 175 -6.09 -8.31 -3.16
CA ALA A 175 -5.18 -8.25 -4.29
C ALA A 175 -4.98 -9.60 -4.99
N ILE A 176 -4.94 -10.71 -4.24
CA ILE A 176 -4.64 -12.06 -4.77
C ILE A 176 -5.51 -12.45 -5.98
N PRO A 177 -6.82 -12.13 -6.04
CA PRO A 177 -7.65 -12.47 -7.20
C PRO A 177 -7.12 -11.94 -8.55
N ALA A 178 -6.31 -10.88 -8.54
CA ALA A 178 -5.72 -10.33 -9.77
C ALA A 178 -4.85 -11.35 -10.53
N LEU A 179 -4.24 -12.31 -9.82
CA LEU A 179 -3.40 -13.37 -10.41
C LEU A 179 -4.19 -14.33 -11.30
N THR A 180 -5.46 -14.57 -11.00
CA THR A 180 -6.27 -15.60 -11.65
C THR A 180 -7.34 -15.03 -12.57
N THR A 181 -7.29 -13.71 -12.85
CA THR A 181 -8.14 -13.09 -13.88
C THR A 181 -7.79 -13.63 -15.28
N ASP A 182 -8.78 -13.67 -16.17
CA ASP A 182 -8.54 -14.07 -17.56
C ASP A 182 -7.44 -13.23 -18.20
N LYS A 183 -7.45 -11.91 -17.93
CA LYS A 183 -6.42 -10.96 -18.37
C LYS A 183 -5.01 -11.35 -17.91
N ALA A 184 -4.83 -11.76 -16.66
CA ALA A 184 -3.53 -12.19 -16.15
C ALA A 184 -3.10 -13.53 -16.75
N VAL A 185 -4.05 -14.47 -16.89
CA VAL A 185 -3.79 -15.79 -17.52
C VAL A 185 -3.36 -15.60 -18.98
N GLU A 186 -4.04 -14.76 -19.75
CA GLU A 186 -3.69 -14.45 -21.14
C GLU A 186 -2.32 -13.78 -21.23
N LEU A 187 -2.05 -12.77 -20.39
CA LEU A 187 -0.78 -12.05 -20.36
C LEU A 187 0.40 -13.02 -20.12
N PHE A 188 0.36 -13.77 -19.03
CA PHE A 188 1.45 -14.69 -18.69
C PHE A 188 1.57 -15.86 -19.64
N GLY A 189 0.45 -16.36 -20.17
CA GLY A 189 0.42 -17.40 -21.20
C GLY A 189 1.02 -16.96 -22.53
N LYS A 190 0.72 -15.73 -22.99
CA LYS A 190 1.25 -15.14 -24.22
C LYS A 190 2.79 -15.11 -24.25
N PHE A 191 3.41 -14.83 -23.09
CA PHE A 191 4.86 -14.78 -22.97
C PHE A 191 5.48 -16.04 -22.37
N SER A 192 4.71 -17.12 -22.18
CA SER A 192 5.16 -18.39 -21.62
C SER A 192 5.84 -18.25 -20.24
N VAL A 193 5.38 -17.28 -19.42
CA VAL A 193 5.92 -17.01 -18.09
C VAL A 193 5.28 -17.90 -17.05
N PHE A 194 3.94 -17.99 -17.06
CA PHE A 194 3.17 -18.88 -16.19
C PHE A 194 1.98 -19.47 -16.93
N THR A 195 1.67 -20.71 -16.60
CA THR A 195 0.42 -21.36 -16.95
C THR A 195 -0.69 -20.97 -15.98
N LYS A 196 -1.94 -21.21 -16.36
CA LYS A 196 -3.11 -21.00 -15.48
C LYS A 196 -2.97 -21.78 -14.17
N ALA A 197 -2.57 -23.05 -14.24
CA ALA A 197 -2.39 -23.90 -13.06
C ALA A 197 -1.32 -23.37 -12.10
N GLU A 198 -0.24 -22.78 -12.62
CA GLU A 198 0.80 -22.16 -11.80
C GLU A 198 0.30 -20.86 -11.13
N LEU A 199 -0.52 -20.06 -11.81
CA LEU A 199 -1.13 -18.85 -11.23
C LEU A 199 -2.14 -19.22 -10.13
N GLU A 200 -2.97 -20.22 -10.34
CA GLU A 200 -3.92 -20.75 -9.36
C GLU A 200 -3.18 -21.28 -8.11
N SER A 201 -2.13 -22.08 -8.32
CA SER A 201 -1.29 -22.57 -7.20
C SER A 201 -0.62 -21.43 -6.41
N ARG A 202 -0.15 -20.41 -7.11
CA ARG A 202 0.44 -19.23 -6.44
C ARG A 202 -0.59 -18.45 -5.63
N ALA A 203 -1.80 -18.30 -6.12
CA ALA A 203 -2.90 -17.66 -5.40
C ALA A 203 -3.23 -18.45 -4.12
N GLU A 204 -3.35 -19.78 -4.19
CA GLU A 204 -3.58 -20.64 -3.01
C GLU A 204 -2.47 -20.49 -1.97
N ILE A 205 -1.20 -20.56 -2.38
CA ILE A 205 -0.05 -20.37 -1.49
C ILE A 205 -0.09 -18.97 -0.81
N LYS A 206 -0.48 -17.94 -1.53
CA LYS A 206 -0.59 -16.59 -0.98
C LYS A 206 -1.72 -16.49 0.06
N TYR A 207 -2.87 -17.08 -0.20
CA TYR A 207 -3.95 -17.17 0.78
C TYR A 207 -3.51 -17.91 2.05
N GLU A 208 -2.89 -19.08 1.91
CA GLU A 208 -2.37 -19.79 3.07
C GLU A 208 -1.34 -18.98 3.87
N ASN A 209 -0.43 -18.32 3.19
CA ASN A 209 0.59 -17.48 3.84
C ASN A 209 -0.04 -16.32 4.61
N TYR A 210 -1.06 -15.68 4.06
CA TYR A 210 -1.82 -14.63 4.74
C TYR A 210 -2.46 -15.16 6.02
N ALA A 211 -3.23 -16.25 5.91
CA ALA A 211 -3.90 -16.87 7.04
C ALA A 211 -2.91 -17.27 8.15
N LYS A 212 -1.78 -17.88 7.78
CA LYS A 212 -0.72 -18.26 8.72
C LYS A 212 -0.10 -17.05 9.42
N ALA A 213 0.19 -15.98 8.68
CA ALA A 213 0.79 -14.77 9.24
C ALA A 213 -0.16 -14.10 10.25
N ILE A 214 -1.41 -13.84 9.87
CA ILE A 214 -2.39 -13.21 10.74
C ILE A 214 -2.69 -14.09 11.98
N ASN A 215 -2.76 -15.42 11.82
CA ASN A 215 -2.92 -16.33 12.95
C ASN A 215 -1.77 -16.23 13.96
N ILE A 216 -0.53 -16.11 13.48
CA ILE A 216 0.64 -15.92 14.36
C ILE A 216 0.55 -14.59 15.09
N GLU A 217 0.23 -13.51 14.37
CA GLU A 217 0.07 -12.16 14.96
C GLU A 217 -1.04 -12.11 15.99
N ALA A 218 -2.21 -12.68 15.68
CA ALA A 218 -3.34 -12.77 16.62
C ALA A 218 -2.99 -13.55 17.89
N LYS A 219 -2.36 -14.72 17.75
CA LYS A 219 -1.91 -15.53 18.89
C LYS A 219 -0.86 -14.82 19.73
N ALA A 220 0.08 -14.12 19.10
CA ALA A 220 1.08 -13.31 19.81
C ALA A 220 0.41 -12.18 20.59
N MET A 221 -0.56 -11.47 20.00
CA MET A 221 -1.32 -10.41 20.67
C MET A 221 -2.12 -10.96 21.86
N ILE A 222 -2.81 -12.10 21.69
CA ILE A 222 -3.53 -12.80 22.76
C ILE A 222 -2.56 -13.13 23.92
N ASP A 223 -1.42 -13.71 23.61
CA ASP A 223 -0.43 -14.12 24.62
C ASP A 223 0.13 -12.92 25.40
N ILE A 224 0.49 -11.85 24.72
CA ILE A 224 0.98 -10.61 25.34
C ILE A 224 -0.11 -9.97 26.20
N ALA A 225 -1.31 -9.82 25.68
CA ALA A 225 -2.42 -9.23 26.45
C ALA A 225 -2.76 -10.05 27.68
N ALA A 226 -2.90 -11.37 27.55
CA ALA A 226 -3.30 -12.26 28.62
C ALA A 226 -2.22 -12.42 29.71
N LYS A 227 -0.95 -12.54 29.32
CA LYS A 227 0.14 -12.91 30.23
C LYS A 227 0.98 -11.74 30.72
N GLN A 228 0.97 -10.61 30.02
CA GLN A 228 1.81 -9.46 30.34
C GLN A 228 0.99 -8.22 30.69
N ILE A 229 0.16 -7.73 29.75
CA ILE A 229 -0.55 -6.46 29.94
C ILE A 229 -1.60 -6.54 31.02
N ILE A 230 -2.56 -7.46 30.94
CA ILE A 230 -3.64 -7.60 31.94
C ILE A 230 -3.10 -7.85 33.36
N PRO A 231 -2.14 -8.76 33.57
CA PRO A 231 -1.55 -8.94 34.92
C PRO A 231 -0.85 -7.70 35.45
N ALA A 232 -0.16 -6.93 34.61
CA ALA A 232 0.49 -5.68 34.99
C ALA A 232 -0.54 -4.62 35.41
N VAL A 233 -1.63 -4.48 34.64
CA VAL A 233 -2.72 -3.55 34.95
C VAL A 233 -3.43 -3.96 36.25
N VAL A 234 -3.72 -5.26 36.48
CA VAL A 234 -4.31 -5.77 37.74
C VAL A 234 -3.42 -5.45 38.93
N LYS A 235 -2.11 -5.59 38.82
CA LYS A 235 -1.17 -5.20 39.87
C LYS A 235 -1.23 -3.69 40.14
N TYR A 236 -1.22 -2.87 39.13
CA TYR A 236 -1.33 -1.41 39.28
C TYR A 236 -2.68 -0.97 39.85
N THR A 237 -3.78 -1.63 39.48
CA THR A 237 -5.11 -1.39 40.05
C THR A 237 -5.11 -1.63 41.58
N LYS A 238 -4.41 -2.66 42.04
CA LYS A 238 -4.26 -2.91 43.49
C LYS A 238 -3.47 -1.78 44.15
N GLU A 239 -2.34 -1.34 43.57
CA GLU A 239 -1.53 -0.24 44.13
C GLU A 239 -2.33 1.07 44.23
N LEU A 240 -3.17 1.37 43.23
CA LEU A 240 -4.11 2.50 43.29
C LEU A 240 -5.16 2.36 44.39
N ALA A 241 -5.75 1.17 44.52
CA ALA A 241 -6.75 0.91 45.58
C ALA A 241 -6.17 1.08 46.96
N ASP A 242 -4.97 0.54 47.22
CA ASP A 242 -4.25 0.71 48.48
C ASP A 242 -3.92 2.20 48.72
N THR A 243 -3.54 2.95 47.68
CA THR A 243 -3.28 4.39 47.78
C THR A 243 -4.54 5.20 48.12
N VAL A 244 -5.69 4.90 47.51
CA VAL A 244 -6.99 5.52 47.83
C VAL A 244 -7.33 5.34 49.28
N LEU A 245 -7.13 4.14 49.79
CA LEU A 245 -7.41 3.83 51.20
C LEU A 245 -6.47 4.61 52.14
N ALA A 246 -5.17 4.58 51.88
CA ALA A 246 -4.16 5.25 52.70
C ALA A 246 -4.36 6.79 52.76
N VAL A 247 -4.68 7.41 51.60
CA VAL A 247 -4.95 8.86 51.54
C VAL A 247 -6.18 9.24 52.33
N LYS A 248 -7.26 8.43 52.24
CA LYS A 248 -8.48 8.64 53.03
C LYS A 248 -8.24 8.47 54.54
N GLU A 249 -7.48 7.46 54.96
CA GLU A 249 -7.12 7.22 56.33
C GLU A 249 -6.27 8.36 56.91
N ALA A 250 -5.43 8.98 56.08
CA ALA A 250 -4.67 10.16 56.49
C ALA A 250 -5.52 11.44 56.57
N GLY A 251 -6.81 11.39 56.26
CA GLY A 251 -7.73 12.53 56.29
C GLY A 251 -7.59 13.50 55.14
N ALA A 252 -6.93 13.08 54.06
CA ALA A 252 -6.75 13.87 52.83
C ALA A 252 -7.80 13.52 51.76
N ASP A 253 -7.97 14.39 50.75
CA ASP A 253 -8.83 14.16 49.61
C ASP A 253 -8.19 13.13 48.67
N ALA A 254 -8.90 12.04 48.39
CA ALA A 254 -8.48 10.96 47.51
C ALA A 254 -9.29 10.91 46.22
N SER A 255 -9.98 11.99 45.85
CA SER A 255 -10.86 12.03 44.65
C SER A 255 -10.15 11.69 43.37
N VAL A 256 -8.95 12.25 43.14
CA VAL A 256 -8.14 12.00 41.93
C VAL A 256 -7.70 10.54 41.84
N GLN A 257 -7.22 9.97 42.91
CA GLN A 257 -6.79 8.57 42.96
C GLN A 257 -7.98 7.61 42.74
N ALA A 258 -9.16 7.96 43.28
CA ALA A 258 -10.38 7.18 43.09
C ALA A 258 -10.88 7.24 41.64
N GLU A 259 -10.81 8.39 40.99
CA GLU A 259 -11.11 8.56 39.59
C GLU A 259 -10.15 7.71 38.70
N MET A 260 -8.84 7.80 38.91
CA MET A 260 -7.86 6.95 38.23
C MET A 260 -8.12 5.47 38.40
N LEU A 261 -8.53 5.04 39.63
CA LEU A 261 -8.87 3.65 39.92
C LEU A 261 -10.11 3.21 39.13
N ALA A 262 -11.13 4.05 39.04
CA ALA A 262 -12.36 3.77 38.32
C ALA A 262 -12.09 3.65 36.82
N ASP A 263 -11.34 4.59 36.25
CA ASP A 263 -10.98 4.63 34.80
C ASP A 263 -10.21 3.38 34.39
N ILE A 264 -9.15 3.03 35.14
CA ILE A 264 -8.32 1.88 34.78
C ILE A 264 -9.08 0.55 34.97
N SER A 265 -10.01 0.49 35.92
CA SER A 265 -10.87 -0.68 36.12
C SER A 265 -11.87 -0.84 34.96
N GLY A 266 -12.39 0.27 34.44
CA GLY A 266 -13.22 0.31 33.25
C GLY A 266 -12.47 -0.20 32.04
N LEU A 267 -11.30 0.39 31.72
CA LEU A 267 -10.44 -0.01 30.63
C LEU A 267 -10.00 -1.48 30.70
N LEU A 268 -9.71 -1.98 31.90
CA LEU A 268 -9.38 -3.40 32.11
C LEU A 268 -10.55 -4.32 31.75
N THR A 269 -11.78 -3.91 32.07
CA THR A 269 -12.99 -4.67 31.73
C THR A 269 -13.18 -4.73 30.21
N GLU A 270 -13.02 -3.60 29.51
CA GLU A 270 -13.11 -3.50 28.06
C GLU A 270 -12.01 -4.33 27.38
N THR A 271 -10.76 -4.20 27.82
CA THR A 271 -9.62 -4.98 27.33
C THR A 271 -9.87 -6.48 27.50
N LYS A 272 -10.42 -6.93 28.61
CA LYS A 272 -10.73 -8.36 28.84
C LYS A 272 -11.86 -8.85 27.93
N ALA A 273 -12.84 -8.01 27.62
CA ALA A 273 -13.90 -8.33 26.68
C ALA A 273 -13.37 -8.44 25.25
N ALA A 274 -12.53 -7.48 24.82
CA ALA A 274 -11.90 -7.48 23.52
C ALA A 274 -10.96 -8.68 23.33
N LEU A 275 -10.19 -9.04 24.37
CA LEU A 275 -9.34 -10.25 24.35
C LEU A 275 -10.18 -11.52 24.14
N LYS A 276 -11.28 -11.70 24.87
CA LYS A 276 -12.17 -12.85 24.67
C LYS A 276 -12.76 -12.90 23.27
N LYS A 277 -13.09 -11.75 22.69
CA LYS A 277 -13.57 -11.68 21.32
C LYS A 277 -12.50 -12.14 20.34
N LEU A 278 -11.26 -11.66 20.49
CA LEU A 278 -10.15 -12.05 19.64
C LEU A 278 -9.83 -13.55 19.77
N GLU A 279 -9.83 -14.10 21.00
CA GLU A 279 -9.66 -15.54 21.23
C GLU A 279 -10.71 -16.35 20.45
N ALA A 280 -11.99 -15.99 20.57
CA ALA A 280 -13.09 -16.71 19.94
C ALA A 280 -13.04 -16.66 18.41
N VAL A 281 -12.81 -15.49 17.80
CA VAL A 281 -12.75 -15.38 16.33
C VAL A 281 -11.49 -16.01 15.77
N THR A 282 -10.38 -16.04 16.51
CA THR A 282 -9.15 -16.72 16.10
C THR A 282 -9.33 -18.24 16.09
N GLU A 283 -10.02 -18.78 17.08
CA GLU A 283 -10.38 -20.19 17.12
C GLU A 283 -11.35 -20.57 16.01
N GLU A 284 -12.37 -19.75 15.75
CA GLU A 284 -13.29 -19.94 14.64
C GLU A 284 -12.56 -19.93 13.28
N ALA A 285 -11.61 -19.01 13.09
CA ALA A 285 -10.80 -18.92 11.86
C ALA A 285 -10.01 -20.19 11.59
N ALA A 286 -9.49 -20.83 12.65
CA ALA A 286 -8.73 -22.07 12.52
C ALA A 286 -9.60 -23.26 12.03
N GLY A 287 -10.92 -23.20 12.20
CA GLY A 287 -11.88 -24.21 11.74
C GLY A 287 -12.45 -23.94 10.36
N LYS A 288 -12.10 -22.84 9.69
CA LYS A 288 -12.55 -22.56 8.32
C LYS A 288 -11.79 -23.40 7.29
N GLU A 289 -12.42 -23.60 6.13
CA GLU A 289 -11.77 -24.22 4.96
C GLU A 289 -10.50 -23.44 4.59
N GLU A 290 -9.40 -24.17 4.43
CA GLU A 290 -8.09 -23.58 4.09
C GLU A 290 -8.12 -22.83 2.75
N GLY A 291 -7.16 -21.96 2.55
CA GLY A 291 -7.05 -21.11 1.36
C GLY A 291 -7.87 -19.84 1.44
N LYS A 292 -8.62 -19.51 0.40
CA LYS A 292 -9.33 -18.22 0.26
C LYS A 292 -10.31 -17.95 1.40
N VAL A 293 -11.19 -18.93 1.73
CA VAL A 293 -12.24 -18.76 2.74
C VAL A 293 -11.64 -18.44 4.11
N GLN A 294 -10.61 -19.15 4.49
CA GLN A 294 -9.92 -18.96 5.77
C GLN A 294 -9.23 -17.59 5.80
N SER A 295 -8.54 -17.20 4.72
CA SER A 295 -7.86 -15.91 4.61
C SER A 295 -8.81 -14.73 4.66
N GLU A 296 -9.94 -14.81 3.96
CA GLU A 296 -11.00 -13.80 4.03
C GLU A 296 -11.55 -13.68 5.47
N PHE A 297 -11.72 -14.79 6.17
CA PHE A 297 -12.18 -14.75 7.56
C PHE A 297 -11.15 -14.10 8.48
N TYR A 298 -9.85 -14.42 8.33
CA TYR A 298 -8.79 -13.75 9.05
C TYR A 298 -8.81 -12.25 8.79
N HIS A 299 -8.93 -11.83 7.53
CA HIS A 299 -8.93 -10.42 7.16
C HIS A 299 -10.15 -9.67 7.71
N PHE A 300 -11.36 -10.17 7.47
CA PHE A 300 -12.59 -9.44 7.78
C PHE A 300 -13.10 -9.63 9.20
N SER A 301 -12.60 -10.61 9.95
CA SER A 301 -13.07 -10.90 11.31
C SER A 301 -11.96 -10.83 12.36
N VAL A 302 -10.80 -11.45 12.10
CA VAL A 302 -9.72 -11.48 13.10
C VAL A 302 -8.97 -10.15 13.15
N VAL A 303 -8.59 -9.58 12.02
CA VAL A 303 -7.90 -8.28 11.97
C VAL A 303 -8.70 -7.17 12.68
N PRO A 304 -10.01 -6.98 12.43
CA PRO A 304 -10.80 -6.00 13.19
C PRO A 304 -10.89 -6.30 14.69
N ALA A 305 -10.85 -7.57 15.10
CA ALA A 305 -10.82 -7.92 16.53
C ALA A 305 -9.45 -7.61 17.16
N MET A 306 -8.34 -7.76 16.40
CA MET A 306 -7.01 -7.32 16.82
C MET A 306 -6.95 -5.80 17.00
N GLU A 307 -7.52 -5.05 16.06
CA GLU A 307 -7.63 -3.58 16.16
C GLU A 307 -8.42 -3.15 17.38
N GLY A 308 -9.53 -3.85 17.69
CA GLY A 308 -10.35 -3.58 18.87
C GLY A 308 -9.68 -3.91 20.20
N LEU A 309 -8.66 -4.76 20.22
CA LEU A 309 -7.87 -5.06 21.42
C LEU A 309 -6.71 -4.08 21.61
N ARG A 310 -6.21 -3.48 20.54
CA ARG A 310 -5.12 -2.47 20.56
C ARG A 310 -5.58 -1.20 21.24
#